data_d256e7ec802a6d35af9fd59c5dc46dbb
#
_entry.id   d256e7ec802a6d35af9fd59c5dc46dbb
#
_cell.length_a   1.000
_cell.length_b   1.000
_cell.length_c   1.000
_cell.angle_alpha   90.00
_cell.angle_beta   90.00
_cell.angle_gamma   90.00
#
_symmetry.space_group_name_H-M   'P 1'
#
loop_
_entity.id
_entity.type
_entity.pdbx_description
1 polymer ?
#
loop_
_entity_poly.entity_id
_entity_poly.type
_entity_poly.pdbx_seq_one_letter_code
_entity_poly.pdbx_strand_id
1 'polypeptide(L)'
;LTSIPLDLHLMIKDPEYKFQWIGIQETDIVSIHYESTFQVQRALDYLQPFGCKRFLAINPATPVYVLEEVLDYIDGINLLMVNPGFAGQKIVPSTMKKAEKVMHLLKEMHHEEVVVEVDGNISYENAAKLRKIGASIFVAGSSSVFRGDVCGYGNNIKKLRFLKVEQKNIDD
;
A
#
# COMPACT_ATOMS: atom_id res chain seq x y z
N LEU A 1 14.91 19.49 -6.79
CA LEU A 1 14.25 18.45 -6.03
C LEU A 1 14.69 17.07 -6.56
N THR A 2 13.90 16.07 -6.71
CA THR A 2 14.33 14.74 -7.17
C THR A 2 13.59 14.34 -8.45
N SER A 3 14.22 13.49 -9.27
CA SER A 3 13.56 12.81 -10.41
C SER A 3 13.04 11.41 -10.02
N ILE A 4 13.20 11.01 -8.75
CA ILE A 4 12.67 9.75 -8.25
C ILE A 4 11.18 9.94 -8.01
N PRO A 5 10.29 9.06 -8.55
CA PRO A 5 8.87 9.10 -8.25
C PRO A 5 8.61 9.02 -6.74
N LEU A 6 7.68 9.82 -6.26
CA LEU A 6 7.29 9.83 -4.85
C LEU A 6 6.05 8.96 -4.65
N ASP A 7 5.99 8.32 -3.51
CA ASP A 7 4.79 7.69 -2.98
C ASP A 7 4.24 8.58 -1.87
N LEU A 8 3.18 9.31 -2.19
CA LEU A 8 2.58 10.34 -1.34
C LEU A 8 1.37 9.76 -0.59
N HIS A 9 1.63 9.22 0.58
CA HIS A 9 0.57 8.69 1.44
C HIS A 9 -0.04 9.81 2.31
N LEU A 10 -1.24 10.25 1.96
CA LEU A 10 -1.92 11.41 2.56
C LEU A 10 -2.79 11.00 3.76
N MET A 11 -2.21 10.98 4.93
CA MET A 11 -2.92 10.76 6.21
C MET A 11 -3.56 12.07 6.72
N ILE A 12 -4.40 12.70 5.90
CA ILE A 12 -5.04 14.00 6.19
C ILE A 12 -6.54 13.90 5.92
N LYS A 13 -7.33 14.70 6.63
CA LYS A 13 -8.77 14.82 6.42
C LYS A 13 -9.06 15.68 5.20
N ASP A 14 -10.10 15.30 4.44
CA ASP A 14 -10.58 16.04 3.26
C ASP A 14 -9.41 16.35 2.29
N PRO A 15 -8.69 15.32 1.77
CA PRO A 15 -7.47 15.48 0.97
C PRO A 15 -7.73 16.20 -0.35
N GLU A 16 -8.93 16.07 -0.92
CA GLU A 16 -9.34 16.66 -2.20
C GLU A 16 -9.20 18.19 -2.24
N TYR A 17 -9.31 18.86 -1.09
CA TYR A 17 -9.12 20.31 -1.00
C TYR A 17 -7.65 20.74 -0.85
N LYS A 18 -6.72 19.78 -0.81
CA LYS A 18 -5.31 20.01 -0.50
C LYS A 18 -4.34 19.56 -1.58
N PHE A 19 -4.81 18.85 -2.60
CA PHE A 19 -3.95 18.37 -3.69
C PHE A 19 -3.15 19.47 -4.37
N GLN A 20 -3.75 20.67 -4.53
CA GLN A 20 -3.08 21.81 -5.15
C GLN A 20 -1.92 22.38 -4.31
N TRP A 21 -1.84 22.03 -3.03
CA TRP A 21 -0.75 22.49 -2.14
C TRP A 21 0.46 21.57 -2.23
N ILE A 22 0.29 20.40 -2.86
CA ILE A 22 1.31 19.37 -2.99
C ILE A 22 1.79 19.41 -4.43
N GLY A 23 3.09 19.40 -4.63
CA GLY A 23 3.68 19.38 -5.98
C GLY A 23 3.63 17.99 -6.64
N ILE A 24 2.41 17.44 -6.78
CA ILE A 24 2.17 16.11 -7.36
C ILE A 24 2.66 16.11 -8.81
N GLN A 25 3.43 15.07 -9.17
CA GLN A 25 3.94 14.84 -10.52
C GLN A 25 3.25 13.62 -11.15
N GLU A 26 3.23 13.56 -12.47
CA GLU A 26 2.65 12.45 -13.25
C GLU A 26 3.25 11.08 -12.88
N THR A 27 4.51 11.05 -12.48
CA THR A 27 5.21 9.82 -12.09
C THR A 27 4.95 9.36 -10.65
N ASP A 28 4.26 10.19 -9.83
CA ASP A 28 4.04 9.90 -8.43
C ASP A 28 2.87 8.91 -8.22
N ILE A 29 2.89 8.26 -7.05
CA ILE A 29 1.74 7.57 -6.48
C ILE A 29 1.13 8.49 -5.44
N VAL A 30 -0.20 8.62 -5.43
CA VAL A 30 -0.93 9.37 -4.39
C VAL A 30 -1.96 8.46 -3.74
N SER A 31 -1.74 8.14 -2.48
CA SER A 31 -2.65 7.34 -1.64
C SER A 31 -3.50 8.25 -0.76
N ILE A 32 -4.82 8.19 -0.91
CA ILE A 32 -5.78 8.81 0.01
C ILE A 32 -6.50 7.74 0.82
N HIS A 33 -6.89 8.03 2.05
CA HIS A 33 -7.64 7.07 2.87
C HIS A 33 -9.13 7.08 2.52
N TYR A 34 -9.72 5.89 2.45
CA TYR A 34 -11.18 5.72 2.36
C TYR A 34 -11.90 6.51 3.47
N GLU A 35 -11.35 6.48 4.67
CA GLU A 35 -11.92 7.11 5.87
C GLU A 35 -11.67 8.61 5.97
N SER A 36 -10.92 9.19 5.03
CA SER A 36 -10.50 10.60 5.11
C SER A 36 -11.45 11.58 4.44
N THR A 37 -12.42 11.09 3.66
CA THR A 37 -13.41 11.89 2.93
C THR A 37 -14.77 11.18 2.88
N PHE A 38 -15.85 11.97 2.76
CA PHE A 38 -17.20 11.43 2.51
C PHE A 38 -17.47 11.14 1.03
N GLN A 39 -16.61 11.59 0.13
CA GLN A 39 -16.81 11.54 -1.32
C GLN A 39 -15.60 10.90 -2.00
N VAL A 40 -15.32 9.62 -1.65
CA VAL A 40 -14.11 8.90 -2.08
C VAL A 40 -13.93 8.95 -3.59
N GLN A 41 -14.95 8.60 -4.37
CA GLN A 41 -14.89 8.60 -5.83
C GLN A 41 -14.56 10.01 -6.36
N ARG A 42 -15.20 11.06 -5.84
CA ARG A 42 -14.91 12.45 -6.22
C ARG A 42 -13.47 12.85 -5.89
N ALA A 43 -12.97 12.43 -4.73
CA ALA A 43 -11.60 12.72 -4.32
C ALA A 43 -10.58 12.06 -5.27
N LEU A 44 -10.86 10.82 -5.73
CA LEU A 44 -10.06 10.12 -6.73
C LEU A 44 -10.13 10.81 -8.11
N ASP A 45 -11.31 11.29 -8.52
CA ASP A 45 -11.45 12.08 -9.76
C ASP A 45 -10.64 13.38 -9.74
N TYR A 46 -10.55 14.03 -8.57
CA TYR A 46 -9.76 15.26 -8.42
C TYR A 46 -8.24 15.02 -8.56
N LEU A 47 -7.77 13.79 -8.47
CA LEU A 47 -6.39 13.41 -8.77
C LEU A 47 -6.14 13.19 -10.27
N GLN A 48 -7.18 12.94 -11.07
CA GLN A 48 -7.04 12.65 -12.49
C GLN A 48 -6.23 13.70 -13.29
N PRO A 49 -6.46 15.03 -13.09
CA PRO A 49 -5.72 16.05 -13.84
C PRO A 49 -4.21 16.07 -13.58
N PHE A 50 -3.74 15.47 -12.48
CA PHE A 50 -2.31 15.38 -12.16
C PHE A 50 -1.59 14.27 -12.93
N GLY A 51 -2.34 13.32 -13.53
CA GLY A 51 -1.79 12.18 -14.25
C GLY A 51 -1.08 11.14 -13.38
N CYS A 52 -1.06 11.33 -12.05
CA CYS A 52 -0.42 10.45 -11.08
C CYS A 52 -1.17 9.11 -10.93
N LYS A 53 -0.51 8.12 -10.33
CA LYS A 53 -1.16 6.87 -9.93
C LYS A 53 -2.02 7.10 -8.70
N ARG A 54 -3.30 6.75 -8.79
CA ARG A 54 -4.31 6.96 -7.74
C ARG A 54 -4.46 5.71 -6.91
N PHE A 55 -4.08 5.78 -5.63
CA PHE A 55 -4.21 4.67 -4.71
C PHE A 55 -5.25 4.98 -3.63
N LEU A 56 -5.99 3.96 -3.22
CA LEU A 56 -6.91 4.05 -2.10
C LEU A 56 -6.36 3.26 -0.91
N ALA A 57 -6.09 3.96 0.19
CA ALA A 57 -5.67 3.35 1.43
C ALA A 57 -6.88 2.94 2.27
N ILE A 58 -6.83 1.75 2.87
CA ILE A 58 -7.84 1.26 3.82
C ILE A 58 -7.21 0.82 5.14
N ASN A 59 -7.82 1.22 6.25
CA ASN A 59 -7.37 0.89 7.59
C ASN A 59 -7.60 -0.60 7.95
N PRO A 60 -6.93 -1.14 8.98
CA PRO A 60 -7.12 -2.53 9.41
C PRO A 60 -8.57 -2.94 9.68
N ALA A 61 -9.40 -2.03 10.21
CA ALA A 61 -10.79 -2.30 10.53
C ALA A 61 -11.76 -2.10 9.34
N THR A 62 -11.36 -1.39 8.29
CA THR A 62 -12.22 -1.07 7.13
C THR A 62 -12.49 -2.33 6.31
N PRO A 63 -13.74 -2.67 6.02
CA PRO A 63 -14.08 -3.87 5.26
C PRO A 63 -13.61 -3.80 3.81
N VAL A 64 -13.28 -4.96 3.22
CA VAL A 64 -12.78 -5.03 1.83
C VAL A 64 -13.83 -4.63 0.80
N TYR A 65 -15.11 -4.88 1.05
CA TYR A 65 -16.20 -4.56 0.11
C TYR A 65 -16.33 -3.06 -0.21
N VAL A 66 -15.77 -2.17 0.61
CA VAL A 66 -15.78 -0.72 0.29
C VAL A 66 -14.98 -0.38 -0.97
N LEU A 67 -14.19 -1.31 -1.47
CA LEU A 67 -13.39 -1.16 -2.69
C LEU A 67 -14.22 -1.41 -3.95
N GLU A 68 -15.29 -2.21 -3.88
CA GLU A 68 -16.06 -2.69 -5.04
C GLU A 68 -16.50 -1.56 -5.96
N GLU A 69 -17.04 -0.48 -5.39
CA GLU A 69 -17.58 0.65 -6.16
C GLU A 69 -16.52 1.65 -6.64
N VAL A 70 -15.24 1.43 -6.33
CA VAL A 70 -14.17 2.37 -6.66
C VAL A 70 -13.00 1.76 -7.42
N LEU A 71 -13.05 0.47 -7.76
CA LEU A 71 -11.98 -0.23 -8.48
C LEU A 71 -11.66 0.44 -9.83
N ASP A 72 -12.67 0.90 -10.57
CA ASP A 72 -12.49 1.61 -11.85
C ASP A 72 -11.76 2.95 -11.73
N TYR A 73 -11.65 3.50 -10.51
CA TYR A 73 -11.08 4.83 -10.27
C TYR A 73 -9.67 4.79 -9.71
N ILE A 74 -9.11 3.60 -9.43
CA ILE A 74 -7.84 3.43 -8.75
C ILE A 74 -6.85 2.60 -9.56
N ASP A 75 -5.58 2.95 -9.47
CA ASP A 75 -4.46 2.16 -10.01
C ASP A 75 -3.90 1.18 -8.97
N GLY A 76 -4.23 1.39 -7.69
CA GLY A 76 -3.77 0.52 -6.62
C GLY A 76 -4.49 0.70 -5.29
N ILE A 77 -4.26 -0.25 -4.40
CA ILE A 77 -4.79 -0.28 -3.03
C ILE A 77 -3.61 -0.25 -2.07
N ASN A 78 -3.58 0.73 -1.16
CA ASN A 78 -2.64 0.74 -0.04
C ASN A 78 -3.30 0.09 1.18
N LEU A 79 -2.88 -1.13 1.49
CA LEU A 79 -3.44 -1.91 2.58
C LEU A 79 -2.65 -1.71 3.86
N LEU A 80 -3.26 -1.00 4.83
CA LEU A 80 -2.63 -0.75 6.13
C LEU A 80 -2.59 -2.04 6.96
N MET A 81 -1.37 -2.47 7.31
CA MET A 81 -1.14 -3.63 8.15
C MET A 81 -1.11 -3.29 9.65
N VAL A 82 -1.06 -1.99 9.97
CA VAL A 82 -1.11 -1.40 11.31
C VAL A 82 -2.10 -0.25 11.33
N ASN A 83 -2.54 0.20 12.51
CA ASN A 83 -3.33 1.42 12.56
C ASN A 83 -2.46 2.63 12.23
N PRO A 84 -2.94 3.58 11.39
CA PRO A 84 -2.18 4.78 11.10
C PRO A 84 -1.94 5.63 12.35
N GLY A 85 -0.84 6.40 12.36
CA GLY A 85 -0.53 7.36 13.42
C GLY A 85 0.90 7.35 13.93
N PHE A 86 1.55 6.18 14.09
CA PHE A 86 2.95 6.11 14.54
C PHE A 86 3.64 4.83 14.06
N ALA A 87 4.97 4.91 13.96
CA ALA A 87 5.81 3.79 13.55
C ALA A 87 6.08 2.79 14.69
N GLY A 88 6.58 1.60 14.36
CA GLY A 88 7.00 0.59 15.34
C GLY A 88 5.89 -0.29 15.89
N GLN A 89 4.67 -0.16 15.39
CA GLN A 89 3.54 -1.02 15.77
C GLN A 89 3.74 -2.45 15.29
N LYS A 90 3.12 -3.40 16.00
CA LYS A 90 2.97 -4.78 15.52
C LYS A 90 1.85 -4.84 14.47
N ILE A 91 2.01 -5.75 13.51
CA ILE A 91 0.96 -6.01 12.52
C ILE A 91 -0.35 -6.42 13.20
N VAL A 92 -1.45 -5.90 12.73
CA VAL A 92 -2.79 -6.32 13.19
C VAL A 92 -3.08 -7.71 12.61
N PRO A 93 -3.31 -8.76 13.42
CA PRO A 93 -3.35 -10.14 12.93
C PRO A 93 -4.36 -10.40 11.81
N SER A 94 -5.49 -9.69 11.81
CA SER A 94 -6.54 -9.83 10.80
C SER A 94 -6.13 -9.33 9.40
N THR A 95 -5.09 -8.48 9.30
CA THR A 95 -4.72 -7.84 8.03
C THR A 95 -4.08 -8.81 7.03
N MET A 96 -3.44 -9.90 7.48
CA MET A 96 -2.98 -10.96 6.59
C MET A 96 -4.14 -11.61 5.82
N LYS A 97 -5.21 -12.00 6.53
CA LYS A 97 -6.43 -12.52 5.89
C LYS A 97 -7.14 -11.45 5.04
N LYS A 98 -7.03 -10.17 5.42
CA LYS A 98 -7.55 -9.06 4.62
C LYS A 98 -6.80 -8.96 3.29
N ALA A 99 -5.48 -9.11 3.26
CA ALA A 99 -4.71 -9.13 2.03
C ALA A 99 -5.17 -10.25 1.08
N GLU A 100 -5.40 -11.46 1.61
CA GLU A 100 -5.97 -12.57 0.83
C GLU A 100 -7.35 -12.22 0.25
N LYS A 101 -8.23 -11.58 1.05
CA LYS A 101 -9.55 -11.15 0.60
C LYS A 101 -9.48 -10.06 -0.49
N VAL A 102 -8.55 -9.11 -0.38
CA VAL A 102 -8.33 -8.10 -1.42
C VAL A 102 -7.92 -8.77 -2.74
N MET A 103 -6.96 -9.68 -2.72
CA MET A 103 -6.55 -10.41 -3.92
C MET A 103 -7.69 -11.24 -4.52
N HIS A 104 -8.54 -11.83 -3.67
CA HIS A 104 -9.72 -12.57 -4.12
C HIS A 104 -10.73 -11.64 -4.79
N LEU A 105 -11.04 -10.50 -4.15
CA LEU A 105 -11.94 -9.47 -4.70
C LEU A 105 -11.46 -8.97 -6.07
N LEU A 106 -10.19 -8.61 -6.21
CA LEU A 106 -9.62 -8.14 -7.47
C LEU A 106 -9.79 -9.17 -8.59
N LYS A 107 -9.57 -10.44 -8.28
CA LYS A 107 -9.79 -11.53 -9.24
C LYS A 107 -11.26 -11.73 -9.58
N GLU A 108 -12.15 -11.70 -8.59
CA GLU A 108 -13.60 -11.87 -8.76
C GLU A 108 -14.21 -10.74 -9.60
N MET A 109 -13.72 -9.51 -9.40
CA MET A 109 -14.17 -8.32 -10.11
C MET A 109 -13.42 -8.06 -11.43
N HIS A 110 -12.47 -8.95 -11.82
CA HIS A 110 -11.64 -8.81 -13.03
C HIS A 110 -10.79 -7.52 -13.06
N HIS A 111 -10.20 -7.15 -11.91
CA HIS A 111 -9.32 -5.99 -11.72
C HIS A 111 -7.91 -6.42 -11.26
N GLU A 112 -7.36 -7.50 -11.84
CA GLU A 112 -6.04 -8.00 -11.49
C GLU A 112 -4.89 -7.03 -11.85
N GLU A 113 -5.16 -6.00 -12.64
CA GLU A 113 -4.24 -4.90 -12.94
C GLU A 113 -4.06 -3.93 -11.79
N VAL A 114 -5.01 -3.87 -10.82
CA VAL A 114 -4.92 -3.01 -9.65
C VAL A 114 -3.82 -3.51 -8.71
N VAL A 115 -2.84 -2.66 -8.47
CA VAL A 115 -1.65 -3.00 -7.68
C VAL A 115 -1.98 -3.03 -6.19
N VAL A 116 -1.46 -4.02 -5.45
CA VAL A 116 -1.61 -4.07 -4.00
C VAL A 116 -0.29 -3.69 -3.32
N GLU A 117 -0.34 -2.55 -2.63
CA GLU A 117 0.68 -2.03 -1.75
C GLU A 117 0.35 -2.40 -0.30
N VAL A 118 1.38 -2.62 0.50
CA VAL A 118 1.24 -2.93 1.93
C VAL A 118 2.12 -2.02 2.77
N ASP A 119 1.51 -1.40 3.79
CA ASP A 119 2.17 -0.47 4.69
C ASP A 119 1.96 -0.84 6.16
N GLY A 120 3.04 -0.81 6.93
CA GLY A 120 3.07 -1.06 8.36
C GLY A 120 3.69 -2.40 8.75
N ASN A 121 4.74 -2.34 9.55
CA ASN A 121 5.51 -3.49 10.05
C ASN A 121 5.97 -4.46 8.95
N ILE A 122 6.48 -3.92 7.84
CA ILE A 122 7.01 -4.72 6.73
C ILE A 122 8.39 -5.27 7.11
N SER A 123 8.40 -6.28 7.99
CA SER A 123 9.57 -7.10 8.29
C SER A 123 9.85 -8.06 7.13
N TYR A 124 11.05 -8.65 7.09
CA TYR A 124 11.38 -9.65 6.06
C TYR A 124 10.40 -10.83 6.05
N GLU A 125 9.98 -11.29 7.23
CA GLU A 125 9.02 -12.37 7.37
C GLU A 125 7.63 -11.97 6.83
N ASN A 126 7.14 -10.79 7.25
CA ASN A 126 5.84 -10.29 6.79
C ASN A 126 5.84 -10.01 5.28
N ALA A 127 6.92 -9.41 4.75
CA ALA A 127 7.09 -9.18 3.33
C ALA A 127 7.06 -10.46 2.51
N ALA A 128 7.72 -11.53 2.99
CA ALA A 128 7.69 -12.82 2.32
C ALA A 128 6.27 -13.42 2.25
N LYS A 129 5.51 -13.34 3.36
CA LYS A 129 4.12 -13.80 3.42
C LYS A 129 3.21 -12.99 2.49
N LEU A 130 3.31 -11.65 2.54
CA LEU A 130 2.49 -10.74 1.74
C LEU A 130 2.79 -10.86 0.25
N ARG A 131 4.06 -11.02 -0.13
CA ARG A 131 4.45 -11.30 -1.52
C ARG A 131 3.84 -12.60 -2.03
N LYS A 132 3.81 -13.64 -1.21
CA LYS A 132 3.17 -14.92 -1.56
C LYS A 132 1.66 -14.78 -1.74
N ILE A 133 1.02 -13.87 -1.01
CA ILE A 133 -0.40 -13.55 -1.17
C ILE A 133 -0.65 -12.79 -2.48
N GLY A 134 0.32 -11.97 -2.96
CA GLY A 134 0.21 -11.22 -4.21
C GLY A 134 0.52 -9.72 -4.09
N ALA A 135 0.89 -9.23 -2.90
CA ALA A 135 1.32 -7.84 -2.76
C ALA A 135 2.59 -7.57 -3.58
N SER A 136 2.64 -6.43 -4.27
CA SER A 136 3.72 -6.07 -5.19
C SER A 136 4.51 -4.82 -4.77
N ILE A 137 3.92 -3.91 -3.99
CA ILE A 137 4.61 -2.75 -3.42
C ILE A 137 4.69 -2.91 -1.89
N PHE A 138 5.83 -2.57 -1.31
CA PHE A 138 6.14 -2.75 0.11
C PHE A 138 6.71 -1.46 0.70
N VAL A 139 5.97 -0.80 1.57
CA VAL A 139 6.45 0.39 2.29
C VAL A 139 7.41 -0.05 3.39
N ALA A 140 8.70 0.00 3.08
CA ALA A 140 9.77 -0.55 3.90
C ALA A 140 10.39 0.53 4.80
N GLY A 141 10.21 0.38 6.10
CA GLY A 141 10.69 1.32 7.12
C GLY A 141 11.61 0.66 8.16
N SER A 142 11.43 1.07 9.41
CA SER A 142 12.22 0.63 10.57
C SER A 142 12.13 -0.87 10.87
N SER A 143 11.11 -1.56 10.36
CA SER A 143 10.95 -3.02 10.54
C SER A 143 11.87 -3.85 9.64
N SER A 144 12.45 -3.27 8.59
CA SER A 144 13.32 -3.97 7.63
C SER A 144 14.52 -3.14 7.16
N VAL A 145 14.28 -2.09 6.36
CA VAL A 145 15.36 -1.37 5.67
C VAL A 145 16.16 -0.48 6.63
N PHE A 146 15.51 0.32 7.44
CA PHE A 146 16.14 1.28 8.33
C PHE A 146 16.50 0.67 9.68
N ARG A 147 17.16 -0.49 9.66
CA ARG A 147 17.66 -1.20 10.86
C ARG A 147 19.18 -1.14 10.91
N GLY A 148 19.70 -0.81 12.09
CA GLY A 148 21.14 -0.72 12.32
C GLY A 148 21.76 0.53 11.70
N ASP A 149 23.00 0.38 11.22
CA ASP A 149 23.78 1.47 10.63
C ASP A 149 23.32 1.80 9.20
N VAL A 150 23.41 3.08 8.84
CA VAL A 150 23.10 3.62 7.49
C VAL A 150 23.86 2.87 6.39
N CYS A 151 25.11 2.50 6.64
CA CYS A 151 25.94 1.72 5.70
C CYS A 151 25.31 0.35 5.35
N GLY A 152 24.45 -0.19 6.19
CA GLY A 152 23.73 -1.46 5.98
C GLY A 152 22.45 -1.36 5.15
N TYR A 153 21.88 -0.16 4.93
CA TYR A 153 20.58 0.01 4.29
C TYR A 153 20.52 -0.56 2.88
N GLY A 154 21.58 -0.40 2.08
CA GLY A 154 21.67 -0.98 0.74
C GLY A 154 21.55 -2.51 0.74
N ASN A 155 22.17 -3.18 1.71
CA ASN A 155 22.07 -4.63 1.87
C ASN A 155 20.69 -5.04 2.36
N ASN A 156 20.07 -4.26 3.25
CA ASN A 156 18.71 -4.49 3.73
C ASN A 156 17.69 -4.40 2.60
N ILE A 157 17.83 -3.42 1.70
CA ILE A 157 17.00 -3.30 0.48
C ILE A 157 17.18 -4.51 -0.42
N LYS A 158 18.42 -4.92 -0.71
CA LYS A 158 18.69 -6.13 -1.52
C LYS A 158 18.05 -7.36 -0.90
N LYS A 159 18.21 -7.55 0.42
CA LYS A 159 17.59 -8.65 1.15
C LYS A 159 16.08 -8.65 1.00
N LEU A 160 15.42 -7.49 1.11
CA LEU A 160 13.97 -7.37 0.95
C LEU A 160 13.52 -7.68 -0.49
N ARG A 161 14.23 -7.15 -1.49
CA ARG A 161 13.92 -7.36 -2.93
C ARG A 161 14.04 -8.83 -3.36
N PHE A 162 15.05 -9.53 -2.87
CA PHE A 162 15.38 -10.90 -3.28
C PHE A 162 14.97 -11.96 -2.24
N LEU A 163 13.97 -11.66 -1.40
CA LEU A 163 13.37 -12.67 -0.53
C LEU A 163 12.89 -13.86 -1.38
N LYS A 164 13.56 -15.00 -1.22
CA LYS A 164 13.08 -16.26 -1.78
C LYS A 164 11.79 -16.63 -1.05
N VAL A 165 10.73 -16.83 -1.79
CA VAL A 165 9.52 -17.49 -1.27
C VAL A 165 9.85 -18.96 -1.19
N GLU A 166 10.18 -19.47 -0.02
CA GLU A 166 10.31 -20.92 0.19
C GLU A 166 8.97 -21.56 -0.16
N GLN A 167 8.96 -22.33 -1.25
CA GLN A 167 7.90 -23.28 -1.50
C GLN A 167 8.02 -24.34 -0.39
N LYS A 168 7.11 -24.36 0.57
CA LYS A 168 6.89 -25.57 1.34
C LYS A 168 6.43 -26.62 0.35
N ASN A 169 7.25 -27.63 0.12
CA ASN A 169 6.79 -28.86 -0.48
C ASN A 169 5.62 -29.36 0.37
N ILE A 170 4.44 -29.39 -0.23
CA ILE A 170 3.28 -30.07 0.30
C ILE A 170 3.47 -31.52 -0.14
N ASP A 171 4.35 -32.21 0.55
CA ASP A 171 4.46 -33.66 0.56
C ASP A 171 4.55 -34.03 2.05
N ASP A 172 3.35 -34.30 2.61
CA ASP A 172 3.05 -35.36 3.59
C ASP A 172 1.58 -35.22 4.03
#